data_f0c1989ff7f2ca7d6d47369bbe5ac1d0
#
_entry.id   f0c1989ff7f2ca7d6d47369bbe5ac1d0
#
_cell.length_a   1.000
_cell.length_b   1.000
_cell.length_c   1.000
_cell.angle_alpha   90.00
_cell.angle_beta   90.00
_cell.angle_gamma   90.00
#
_symmetry.space_group_name_H-M   'P 1'
#
loop_
_entity.id
_entity.type
_entity.pdbx_description
1 polymer ?
#
loop_
_entity_poly.entity_id
_entity_poly.type
_entity_poly.pdbx_seq_one_letter_code
_entity_poly.pdbx_strand_id
1 'polypeptide(L)'
;GPPTDVVGVAGDASASVRWAAPTSTGSFPITNYQVMSSPSGGMCLTTTLTCEVGGLRNGTDYTFTVRALTGAGWGSWSRISNPVTPTLVVEPAMVIVGERTGNGRLVFVAGASTDMAGADVVAWVKLAGQDDYEAGSSRTVGPDGDFTWQRRNGKKLFVYFESGSVRSNRLIMTAR
;
A
#
# COMPACT_ATOMS: atom_id res chain seq x y z
N GLY A 1 -11.26 12.82 -33.17
CA GLY A 1 -12.14 11.97 -32.32
C GLY A 1 -11.75 12.09 -30.86
N PRO A 2 -12.59 11.61 -29.92
CA PRO A 2 -12.24 11.54 -28.50
C PRO A 2 -11.29 10.36 -28.21
N PRO A 3 -10.56 10.36 -27.07
CA PRO A 3 -9.91 9.16 -26.53
C PRO A 3 -10.90 8.01 -26.31
N THR A 4 -10.40 6.76 -26.39
CA THR A 4 -11.22 5.55 -26.22
C THR A 4 -10.65 4.64 -25.12
N ASP A 5 -11.39 3.59 -24.76
CA ASP A 5 -10.96 2.55 -23.84
C ASP A 5 -10.48 3.09 -22.49
N VAL A 6 -11.23 4.05 -21.94
CA VAL A 6 -10.92 4.66 -20.65
C VAL A 6 -11.19 3.66 -19.53
N VAL A 7 -10.15 3.30 -18.78
CA VAL A 7 -10.19 2.37 -17.66
C VAL A 7 -9.56 2.98 -16.43
N GLY A 8 -10.26 2.94 -15.31
CA GLY A 8 -9.76 3.36 -14.00
C GLY A 8 -9.43 2.16 -13.11
N VAL A 9 -8.41 2.32 -12.27
CA VAL A 9 -8.01 1.38 -11.22
C VAL A 9 -7.92 2.15 -9.90
N ALA A 10 -8.52 1.63 -8.84
CA ALA A 10 -8.54 2.26 -7.52
C ALA A 10 -7.15 2.29 -6.86
N GLY A 11 -6.87 3.40 -6.16
CA GLY A 11 -5.75 3.57 -5.24
C GLY A 11 -6.25 4.14 -3.92
N ASP A 12 -5.33 4.49 -3.00
CA ASP A 12 -5.67 5.21 -1.78
C ASP A 12 -5.87 6.69 -2.10
N ALA A 13 -7.06 7.20 -1.84
CA ALA A 13 -7.50 8.55 -2.16
C ALA A 13 -7.17 8.96 -3.61
N SER A 14 -7.03 7.99 -4.52
CA SER A 14 -6.57 8.18 -5.89
C SER A 14 -7.15 7.13 -6.86
N ALA A 15 -6.95 7.36 -8.15
CA ALA A 15 -7.19 6.38 -9.20
C ALA A 15 -6.17 6.54 -10.32
N SER A 16 -5.63 5.43 -10.79
CA SER A 16 -4.85 5.40 -12.02
C SER A 16 -5.79 5.21 -13.20
N VAL A 17 -5.78 6.16 -14.13
CA VAL A 17 -6.64 6.16 -15.32
C VAL A 17 -5.79 5.99 -16.57
N ARG A 18 -6.15 5.05 -17.45
CA ARG A 18 -5.49 4.79 -18.72
C ARG A 18 -6.51 4.82 -19.86
N TRP A 19 -6.05 5.11 -21.07
CA TRP A 19 -6.90 5.20 -22.26
C TRP A 19 -6.12 4.91 -23.53
N ALA A 20 -6.83 4.79 -24.64
CA ALA A 20 -6.25 4.77 -25.97
C ALA A 20 -6.37 6.17 -26.61
N ALA A 21 -5.37 6.53 -27.42
CA ALA A 21 -5.40 7.78 -28.17
C ALA A 21 -6.58 7.79 -29.17
N PRO A 22 -7.09 8.99 -29.52
CA PRO A 22 -8.05 9.11 -30.61
C PRO A 22 -7.55 8.49 -31.90
N THR A 23 -8.40 7.78 -32.61
CA THR A 23 -8.07 7.21 -33.92
C THR A 23 -7.88 8.27 -35.03
N SER A 24 -8.38 9.48 -34.79
CA SER A 24 -8.21 10.64 -35.71
C SER A 24 -8.04 11.89 -34.87
N THR A 25 -6.95 12.61 -35.16
CA THR A 25 -6.58 13.89 -34.49
C THR A 25 -6.79 15.10 -35.38
N GLY A 26 -7.25 14.89 -36.61
CA GLY A 26 -7.26 15.95 -37.64
C GLY A 26 -5.84 16.28 -38.12
N SER A 27 -5.59 17.55 -38.43
CA SER A 27 -4.32 18.02 -38.98
C SER A 27 -3.27 18.40 -37.91
N PHE A 28 -3.61 18.34 -36.63
CA PHE A 28 -2.73 18.76 -35.55
C PHE A 28 -2.36 17.59 -34.62
N PRO A 29 -1.12 17.53 -34.18
CA PRO A 29 -0.71 16.52 -33.19
C PRO A 29 -1.37 16.78 -31.82
N ILE A 30 -1.57 15.71 -31.06
CA ILE A 30 -1.98 15.83 -29.68
C ILE A 30 -0.79 16.30 -28.83
N THR A 31 -1.02 17.32 -28.01
CA THR A 31 -0.01 17.88 -27.11
C THR A 31 -0.24 17.48 -25.66
N ASN A 32 -1.49 17.33 -25.25
CA ASN A 32 -1.86 16.98 -23.87
C ASN A 32 -3.17 16.19 -23.82
N TYR A 33 -3.40 15.57 -22.69
CA TYR A 33 -4.67 14.97 -22.30
C TYR A 33 -5.14 15.59 -20.98
N GLN A 34 -6.43 15.68 -20.80
CA GLN A 34 -7.08 16.05 -19.56
C GLN A 34 -8.01 14.94 -19.12
N VAL A 35 -7.87 14.50 -17.88
CA VAL A 35 -8.77 13.56 -17.20
C VAL A 35 -9.57 14.32 -16.16
N MET A 36 -10.88 14.04 -16.07
CA MET A 36 -11.75 14.57 -15.02
C MET A 36 -12.57 13.45 -14.37
N SER A 37 -12.75 13.54 -13.07
CA SER A 37 -13.62 12.64 -12.31
C SER A 37 -15.06 13.14 -12.23
N SER A 38 -16.00 12.21 -12.10
CA SER A 38 -17.39 12.46 -11.74
C SER A 38 -17.78 11.46 -10.62
N PRO A 39 -18.25 11.90 -9.43
CA PRO A 39 -18.39 13.30 -9.03
C PRO A 39 -17.07 14.07 -9.08
N SER A 40 -17.18 15.41 -9.14
CA SER A 40 -16.00 16.27 -9.18
C SER A 40 -15.17 16.12 -7.91
N GLY A 41 -13.88 15.92 -8.05
CA GLY A 41 -12.95 15.72 -6.91
C GLY A 41 -11.51 15.59 -7.36
N GLY A 42 -11.29 15.17 -8.60
CA GLY A 42 -9.95 15.01 -9.13
C GLY A 42 -9.85 15.35 -10.61
N MET A 43 -8.69 15.88 -10.97
CA MET A 43 -8.32 16.19 -12.34
C MET A 43 -6.83 15.93 -12.54
N CYS A 44 -6.44 15.49 -13.72
CA CYS A 44 -5.04 15.53 -14.11
C CYS A 44 -4.82 15.97 -15.55
N LEU A 45 -3.63 16.51 -15.82
CA LEU A 45 -3.12 16.86 -17.13
C LEU A 45 -1.84 16.08 -17.39
N THR A 46 -1.72 15.47 -18.57
CA THR A 46 -0.56 14.66 -18.94
C THR A 46 -0.31 14.64 -20.44
N THR A 47 0.91 14.31 -20.84
CA THR A 47 1.28 14.05 -22.23
C THR A 47 1.28 12.55 -22.56
N THR A 48 1.09 11.68 -21.58
CA THR A 48 1.07 10.22 -21.71
C THR A 48 -0.37 9.70 -21.83
N LEU A 49 -0.55 8.40 -22.05
CA LEU A 49 -1.85 7.73 -22.11
C LEU A 49 -2.31 7.15 -20.76
N THR A 50 -1.70 7.61 -19.70
CA THR A 50 -2.06 7.26 -18.31
C THR A 50 -1.89 8.46 -17.41
N CYS A 51 -2.69 8.52 -16.34
CA CYS A 51 -2.60 9.58 -15.34
C CYS A 51 -3.12 9.13 -14.01
N GLU A 52 -2.48 9.56 -12.95
CA GLU A 52 -2.97 9.37 -11.59
C GLU A 52 -3.81 10.57 -11.16
N VAL A 53 -5.06 10.33 -10.82
CA VAL A 53 -6.02 11.33 -10.34
C VAL A 53 -6.08 11.20 -8.82
N GLY A 54 -5.45 12.13 -8.11
CA GLY A 54 -5.45 12.19 -6.65
C GLY A 54 -6.55 13.08 -6.08
N GLY A 55 -6.61 13.14 -4.73
CA GLY A 55 -7.57 13.97 -4.00
C GLY A 55 -9.00 13.40 -4.01
N LEU A 56 -9.14 12.13 -4.33
CA LEU A 56 -10.42 11.43 -4.30
C LEU A 56 -10.76 11.02 -2.85
N ARG A 57 -12.04 10.85 -2.58
CA ARG A 57 -12.50 10.38 -1.27
C ARG A 57 -12.65 8.86 -1.30
N ASN A 58 -11.98 8.15 -0.39
CA ASN A 58 -12.16 6.72 -0.21
C ASN A 58 -13.61 6.36 0.09
N GLY A 59 -14.09 5.23 -0.46
CA GLY A 59 -15.47 4.77 -0.33
C GLY A 59 -16.50 5.51 -1.20
N THR A 60 -16.06 6.39 -2.10
CA THR A 60 -16.93 7.09 -3.05
C THR A 60 -16.69 6.56 -4.46
N ASP A 61 -17.75 6.24 -5.19
CA ASP A 61 -17.65 5.77 -6.56
C ASP A 61 -17.38 6.93 -7.52
N TYR A 62 -16.36 6.79 -8.34
CA TYR A 62 -15.98 7.75 -9.39
C TYR A 62 -16.00 7.10 -10.76
N THR A 63 -16.32 7.89 -11.76
CA THR A 63 -16.04 7.59 -13.17
C THR A 63 -15.16 8.67 -13.75
N PHE A 64 -14.47 8.38 -14.83
CA PHE A 64 -13.52 9.28 -15.47
C PHE A 64 -13.86 9.50 -16.94
N THR A 65 -13.61 10.72 -17.42
CA THR A 65 -13.64 11.10 -18.82
C THR A 65 -12.31 11.73 -19.21
N VAL A 66 -11.92 11.53 -20.45
CA VAL A 66 -10.64 12.02 -20.99
C VAL A 66 -10.89 12.80 -22.27
N ARG A 67 -10.16 13.91 -22.46
CA ARG A 67 -10.11 14.63 -23.74
C ARG A 67 -8.67 14.96 -24.13
N ALA A 68 -8.44 15.12 -25.41
CA ALA A 68 -7.14 15.47 -25.96
C ALA A 68 -7.07 16.96 -26.31
N LEU A 69 -5.90 17.56 -26.15
CA LEU A 69 -5.56 18.90 -26.62
C LEU A 69 -4.72 18.78 -27.88
N THR A 70 -5.08 19.57 -28.89
CA THR A 70 -4.32 19.73 -30.11
C THR A 70 -4.09 21.20 -30.39
N GLY A 71 -3.38 21.55 -31.46
CA GLY A 71 -3.23 22.94 -31.91
C GLY A 71 -4.56 23.63 -32.28
N ALA A 72 -5.64 22.88 -32.52
CA ALA A 72 -6.99 23.38 -32.72
C ALA A 72 -7.79 23.60 -31.43
N GLY A 73 -7.21 23.24 -30.25
CA GLY A 73 -7.87 23.33 -28.96
C GLY A 73 -8.27 21.96 -28.40
N TRP A 74 -9.11 21.98 -27.35
CA TRP A 74 -9.62 20.78 -26.71
C TRP A 74 -10.63 20.04 -27.58
N GLY A 75 -10.41 18.73 -27.71
CA GLY A 75 -11.35 17.81 -28.36
C GLY A 75 -12.54 17.44 -27.47
N SER A 76 -13.40 16.59 -28.00
CA SER A 76 -14.54 16.05 -27.27
C SER A 76 -14.10 15.11 -26.16
N TRP A 77 -14.92 15.02 -25.10
CA TRP A 77 -14.74 14.05 -24.02
C TRP A 77 -15.00 12.62 -24.52
N SER A 78 -14.26 11.68 -23.96
CA SER A 78 -14.46 10.25 -24.13
C SER A 78 -15.81 9.77 -23.56
N ARG A 79 -16.13 8.52 -23.79
CA ARG A 79 -17.08 7.80 -22.94
C ARG A 79 -16.53 7.72 -21.50
N ILE A 80 -17.42 7.53 -20.52
CA ILE A 80 -17.05 7.32 -19.13
C ILE A 80 -16.31 5.99 -18.97
N SER A 81 -15.40 5.92 -17.98
CA SER A 81 -14.71 4.70 -17.57
C SER A 81 -15.66 3.71 -16.87
N ASN A 82 -15.14 2.54 -16.52
CA ASN A 82 -15.71 1.73 -15.43
C ASN A 82 -15.78 2.56 -14.13
N PRO A 83 -16.74 2.25 -13.22
CA PRO A 83 -16.74 2.83 -11.88
C PRO A 83 -15.50 2.38 -11.09
N VAL A 84 -14.97 3.28 -10.27
CA VAL A 84 -13.78 3.09 -9.43
C VAL A 84 -14.09 3.62 -8.04
N THR A 85 -13.92 2.80 -7.03
CA THR A 85 -14.08 3.18 -5.62
C THR A 85 -12.70 3.20 -4.96
N PRO A 86 -12.06 4.37 -4.78
CA PRO A 86 -10.81 4.47 -4.02
C PRO A 86 -10.99 3.88 -2.62
N THR A 87 -9.97 3.17 -2.13
CA THR A 87 -9.99 2.55 -0.81
C THR A 87 -8.71 2.88 -0.06
N LEU A 88 -8.82 3.06 1.25
CA LEU A 88 -7.65 3.23 2.09
C LEU A 88 -6.77 1.98 1.99
N VAL A 89 -5.54 2.15 1.54
CA VAL A 89 -4.53 1.10 1.60
C VAL A 89 -3.86 1.21 2.96
N VAL A 90 -4.26 0.35 3.88
CA VAL A 90 -3.55 0.20 5.15
C VAL A 90 -2.41 -0.76 4.92
N GLU A 91 -1.20 -0.25 4.88
CA GLU A 91 -0.02 -1.12 4.85
C GLU A 91 0.00 -1.95 6.14
N PRO A 92 0.06 -3.28 6.06
CA PRO A 92 0.15 -4.11 7.24
C PRO A 92 1.41 -3.74 8.03
N ALA A 93 1.23 -3.35 9.26
CA ALA A 93 2.30 -2.91 10.15
C ALA A 93 2.41 -3.83 11.37
N MET A 94 3.63 -4.04 11.83
CA MET A 94 3.92 -4.84 13.02
C MET A 94 4.87 -4.07 13.94
N VAL A 95 4.43 -3.82 15.17
CA VAL A 95 5.23 -3.17 16.21
C VAL A 95 5.40 -4.14 17.37
N ILE A 96 6.63 -4.28 17.86
CA ILE A 96 6.93 -5.14 18.99
C ILE A 96 7.45 -4.34 20.19
N VAL A 97 7.02 -4.76 21.36
CA VAL A 97 7.54 -4.33 22.66
C VAL A 97 7.98 -5.56 23.44
N GLY A 98 9.16 -5.53 24.03
CA GLY A 98 9.69 -6.66 24.77
C GLY A 98 9.99 -6.29 26.22
N GLU A 99 9.63 -7.16 27.15
CA GLU A 99 9.92 -7.04 28.57
C GLU A 99 10.68 -8.26 29.10
N ARG A 100 11.54 -8.01 30.09
CA ARG A 100 12.17 -9.08 30.86
C ARG A 100 11.41 -9.27 32.18
N THR A 101 10.85 -10.44 32.38
CA THR A 101 10.20 -10.79 33.65
C THR A 101 11.22 -11.08 34.75
N GLY A 102 10.79 -11.00 36.01
CA GLY A 102 11.65 -11.22 37.20
C GLY A 102 12.35 -12.58 37.24
N ASN A 103 11.86 -13.59 36.51
CA ASN A 103 12.47 -14.90 36.36
C ASN A 103 13.43 -15.05 35.17
N GLY A 104 13.82 -13.93 34.55
CA GLY A 104 14.73 -13.87 33.40
C GLY A 104 14.12 -14.26 32.08
N ARG A 105 12.80 -14.48 32.02
CA ARG A 105 12.10 -14.78 30.77
C ARG A 105 11.86 -13.48 29.97
N LEU A 106 12.08 -13.52 28.68
CA LEU A 106 11.72 -12.44 27.76
C LEU A 106 10.30 -12.71 27.26
N VAL A 107 9.44 -11.70 27.39
CA VAL A 107 8.09 -11.70 26.84
C VAL A 107 8.02 -10.57 25.83
N PHE A 108 7.63 -10.89 24.62
CA PHE A 108 7.37 -9.91 23.56
C PHE A 108 5.87 -9.87 23.34
N VAL A 109 5.31 -8.68 23.48
CA VAL A 109 3.94 -8.38 23.05
C VAL A 109 4.07 -7.59 21.77
N ALA A 110 3.41 -8.05 20.76
CA ALA A 110 3.43 -7.36 19.47
C ALA A 110 2.00 -7.06 19.06
N GLY A 111 1.77 -5.81 18.66
CA GLY A 111 0.58 -5.41 17.92
C GLY A 111 0.90 -5.48 16.43
N ALA A 112 0.14 -6.25 15.71
CA ALA A 112 0.08 -6.21 14.24
C ALA A 112 -1.19 -5.46 13.84
N SER A 113 -1.26 -4.94 12.62
CA SER A 113 -2.52 -4.45 12.11
C SER A 113 -3.56 -5.58 12.06
N THR A 114 -4.84 -5.25 12.20
CA THR A 114 -5.93 -6.23 12.15
C THR A 114 -5.97 -6.99 10.82
N ASP A 115 -5.42 -6.41 9.76
CA ASP A 115 -5.28 -7.05 8.43
C ASP A 115 -4.33 -8.25 8.46
N MET A 116 -3.53 -8.39 9.51
CA MET A 116 -2.65 -9.54 9.73
C MET A 116 -3.31 -10.65 10.57
N ALA A 117 -4.55 -10.50 10.99
CA ALA A 117 -5.26 -11.53 11.76
C ALA A 117 -5.24 -12.88 11.03
N GLY A 118 -4.84 -13.94 11.73
CA GLY A 118 -4.67 -15.26 11.15
C GLY A 118 -3.35 -15.50 10.39
N ALA A 119 -2.53 -14.48 10.19
CA ALA A 119 -1.22 -14.63 9.54
C ALA A 119 -0.21 -15.29 10.50
N ASP A 120 0.66 -16.13 9.95
CA ASP A 120 1.77 -16.69 10.71
C ASP A 120 2.95 -15.71 10.73
N VAL A 121 3.47 -15.48 11.93
CA VAL A 121 4.59 -14.60 12.20
C VAL A 121 5.78 -15.42 12.71
N VAL A 122 6.92 -15.27 12.08
CA VAL A 122 8.16 -15.93 12.46
C VAL A 122 9.05 -14.97 13.26
N ALA A 123 9.53 -15.41 14.40
CA ALA A 123 10.55 -14.66 15.17
C ALA A 123 11.94 -14.92 14.59
N TRP A 124 12.65 -13.87 14.20
CA TRP A 124 14.06 -13.94 13.80
C TRP A 124 14.93 -13.45 14.95
N VAL A 125 15.81 -14.28 15.43
CA VAL A 125 16.61 -14.03 16.63
C VAL A 125 18.09 -14.13 16.33
N LYS A 126 18.85 -13.14 16.82
CA LYS A 126 20.30 -13.11 16.80
C LYS A 126 20.84 -12.88 18.20
N LEU A 127 21.70 -13.75 18.67
CA LEU A 127 22.40 -13.55 19.95
C LEU A 127 23.63 -12.67 19.76
N ALA A 128 24.05 -11.98 20.82
CA ALA A 128 25.28 -11.20 20.78
C ALA A 128 26.47 -12.14 20.46
N GLY A 129 27.25 -11.78 19.44
CA GLY A 129 28.37 -12.57 18.93
C GLY A 129 28.05 -13.53 17.78
N GLN A 130 26.79 -13.61 17.35
CA GLN A 130 26.42 -14.28 16.10
C GLN A 130 26.43 -13.28 14.94
N ASP A 131 26.72 -13.75 13.75
CA ASP A 131 26.70 -12.91 12.52
C ASP A 131 25.33 -12.84 11.90
N ASP A 132 24.55 -13.92 11.98
CA ASP A 132 23.26 -14.05 11.33
C ASP A 132 22.09 -14.21 12.31
N TYR A 133 20.87 -13.95 11.82
CA TYR A 133 19.62 -14.24 12.49
C TYR A 133 19.18 -15.68 12.21
N GLU A 134 18.66 -16.33 13.23
CA GLU A 134 18.07 -17.66 13.12
C GLU A 134 16.55 -17.57 13.27
N ALA A 135 15.83 -18.34 12.46
CA ALA A 135 14.38 -18.45 12.59
C ALA A 135 14.01 -19.17 13.89
N GLY A 136 13.17 -18.56 14.67
CA GLY A 136 12.56 -19.16 15.85
C GLY A 136 11.22 -19.81 15.56
N SER A 137 10.42 -20.03 16.62
CA SER A 137 9.06 -20.56 16.46
C SER A 137 8.12 -19.52 15.87
N SER A 138 7.22 -19.96 14.98
CA SER A 138 6.11 -19.13 14.50
C SER A 138 5.00 -18.97 15.54
N ARG A 139 4.18 -17.95 15.35
CA ARG A 139 2.94 -17.69 16.08
C ARG A 139 1.92 -17.13 15.10
N THR A 140 0.66 -17.46 15.32
CA THR A 140 -0.45 -16.90 14.53
C THR A 140 -0.93 -15.63 15.22
N VAL A 141 -1.16 -14.58 14.44
CA VAL A 141 -1.73 -13.31 14.91
C VAL A 141 -3.19 -13.52 15.28
N GLY A 142 -3.57 -13.09 16.46
CA GLY A 142 -4.96 -13.12 16.92
C GLY A 142 -5.89 -12.18 16.15
N PRO A 143 -7.21 -12.30 16.35
CA PRO A 143 -8.20 -11.47 15.63
C PRO A 143 -8.06 -9.98 15.93
N ASP A 144 -7.53 -9.62 17.10
CA ASP A 144 -7.29 -8.22 17.52
C ASP A 144 -5.91 -7.70 17.07
N GLY A 145 -5.17 -8.48 16.29
CA GLY A 145 -3.84 -8.13 15.83
C GLY A 145 -2.72 -8.48 16.82
N ASP A 146 -3.02 -9.07 17.95
CA ASP A 146 -2.03 -9.36 19.00
C ASP A 146 -1.44 -10.76 18.87
N PHE A 147 -0.17 -10.88 19.25
CA PHE A 147 0.48 -12.16 19.48
C PHE A 147 1.56 -12.04 20.56
N THR A 148 1.86 -13.15 21.24
CA THR A 148 2.88 -13.21 22.29
C THR A 148 3.94 -14.25 21.94
N TRP A 149 5.21 -13.85 22.03
CA TRP A 149 6.34 -14.73 21.84
C TRP A 149 7.25 -14.67 23.08
N GLN A 150 7.75 -15.81 23.52
CA GLN A 150 8.50 -15.92 24.78
C GLN A 150 9.76 -16.74 24.59
N ARG A 151 10.87 -16.30 25.18
CA ARG A 151 12.14 -17.03 25.18
C ARG A 151 12.87 -16.85 26.50
N ARG A 152 13.45 -17.92 27.03
CA ARG A 152 14.44 -17.83 28.12
C ARG A 152 15.81 -17.54 27.52
N ASN A 153 16.43 -16.46 27.93
CA ASN A 153 17.80 -16.16 27.55
C ASN A 153 18.44 -15.15 28.51
N GLY A 154 19.65 -15.48 28.99
CA GLY A 154 20.46 -14.59 29.84
C GLY A 154 21.41 -13.67 29.06
N LYS A 155 21.47 -13.75 27.73
CA LYS A 155 22.38 -12.98 26.89
C LYS A 155 21.65 -11.84 26.18
N LYS A 156 22.39 -10.83 25.75
CA LYS A 156 21.87 -9.79 24.83
C LYS A 156 21.39 -10.48 23.55
N LEU A 157 20.18 -10.13 23.11
CA LEU A 157 19.63 -10.62 21.87
C LEU A 157 19.01 -9.48 21.05
N PHE A 158 18.98 -9.71 19.75
CA PHE A 158 18.28 -8.89 18.79
C PHE A 158 17.13 -9.71 18.24
N VAL A 159 15.97 -9.13 18.11
CA VAL A 159 14.79 -9.82 17.59
C VAL A 159 13.99 -8.91 16.69
N TYR A 160 13.46 -9.47 15.62
CA TYR A 160 12.38 -8.91 14.84
C TYR A 160 11.43 -10.03 14.44
N PHE A 161 10.22 -9.67 14.04
CA PHE A 161 9.22 -10.59 13.53
C PHE A 161 8.94 -10.33 12.07
N GLU A 162 8.60 -11.37 11.34
CA GLU A 162 8.34 -11.31 9.90
C GLU A 162 7.15 -12.20 9.53
N SER A 163 6.28 -11.69 8.65
CA SER A 163 5.19 -12.43 8.02
C SER A 163 5.09 -11.98 6.57
N GLY A 164 5.40 -12.87 5.63
CA GLY A 164 5.49 -12.51 4.21
C GLY A 164 6.49 -11.37 3.98
N SER A 165 6.02 -10.26 3.43
CA SER A 165 6.81 -9.05 3.18
C SER A 165 6.83 -8.06 4.36
N VAL A 166 6.00 -8.29 5.39
CA VAL A 166 5.87 -7.41 6.55
C VAL A 166 6.92 -7.76 7.59
N ARG A 167 7.67 -6.77 8.02
CA ARG A 167 8.68 -6.90 9.07
C ARG A 167 8.45 -5.89 10.18
N SER A 168 8.55 -6.33 11.44
CA SER A 168 8.48 -5.44 12.60
C SER A 168 9.71 -4.54 12.72
N ASN A 169 9.63 -3.55 13.62
CA ASN A 169 10.80 -2.90 14.19
C ASN A 169 11.72 -3.95 14.84
N ARG A 170 13.02 -3.63 14.89
CA ARG A 170 14.01 -4.46 15.59
C ARG A 170 14.10 -4.03 17.04
N LEU A 171 14.01 -4.99 17.96
CA LEU A 171 14.30 -4.80 19.38
C LEU A 171 15.68 -5.33 19.77
N ILE A 172 16.30 -4.64 20.71
CA ILE A 172 17.56 -5.05 21.36
C ILE A 172 17.26 -5.24 22.83
N MET A 173 17.38 -6.47 23.29
CA MET A 173 17.21 -6.82 24.70
C MET A 173 18.59 -7.07 25.31
N THR A 174 18.96 -6.23 26.28
CA THR A 174 20.23 -6.40 27.01
C THR A 174 20.11 -7.44 28.10
N ALA A 175 21.19 -8.20 28.33
CA ALA A 175 21.30 -8.97 29.55
C ALA A 175 21.36 -8.02 30.77
N ARG A 176 20.70 -8.35 31.85
CA ARG A 176 20.97 -7.78 33.18
C ARG A 176 21.97 -8.64 33.91
#